data_998847929e06650c128a8d50106a6311
#
_entry.id   998847929e06650c128a8d50106a6311
#
_cell.length_a   1.000
_cell.length_b   1.000
_cell.length_c   1.000
_cell.angle_alpha   90.00
_cell.angle_beta   90.00
_cell.angle_gamma   90.00
#
_symmetry.space_group_name_H-M   'P 1'
#
loop_
_entity.id
_entity.type
_entity.pdbx_description
1 polymer ?
#
loop_
_entity_poly.entity_id
_entity_poly.type
_entity_poly.pdbx_seq_one_letter_code
_entity_poly.pdbx_strand_id
1 'polypeptide(L)'
;MEKIKSFTDLIAWKEGHKLVLNIYEITNHFPSKETFGLTSQMRRCVVSITSNVAEGFSRRTTKDKIQFYTMAQRSLTESQNQLLITRDVGYIKMKGFKNLPHRQLS
;
A
#
# COMPACT_ATOMS: atom_id res chain seq x y z
N MET A 1 20.81 -5.47 19.39
CA MET A 1 19.98 -5.55 18.18
C MET A 1 18.68 -6.25 18.49
N GLU A 2 17.55 -5.62 18.16
CA GLU A 2 16.26 -6.22 18.41
C GLU A 2 16.01 -7.38 17.46
N LYS A 3 15.47 -8.44 18.02
CA LYS A 3 15.13 -9.63 17.27
C LYS A 3 13.75 -9.44 16.63
N ILE A 4 13.63 -9.76 15.35
CA ILE A 4 12.33 -9.73 14.67
C ILE A 4 11.50 -10.91 15.14
N LYS A 5 10.39 -10.63 15.82
CA LYS A 5 9.50 -11.64 16.40
C LYS A 5 8.22 -11.82 15.61
N SER A 6 7.80 -10.77 14.89
CA SER A 6 6.52 -10.73 14.20
C SER A 6 6.68 -9.94 12.93
N PHE A 7 5.76 -10.14 11.97
CA PHE A 7 5.76 -9.34 10.75
C PHE A 7 5.63 -7.85 11.07
N THR A 8 5.02 -7.49 12.20
CA THR A 8 4.88 -6.09 12.61
C THR A 8 6.20 -5.42 12.92
N ASP A 9 7.28 -6.18 13.10
CA ASP A 9 8.62 -5.65 13.31
C ASP A 9 9.33 -5.32 12.00
N LEU A 10 8.81 -5.80 10.87
CA LEU A 10 9.43 -5.57 9.57
C LEU A 10 9.22 -4.13 9.12
N ILE A 11 10.31 -3.50 8.64
CA ILE A 11 10.23 -2.14 8.10
C ILE A 11 9.24 -2.08 6.94
N ALA A 12 9.26 -3.07 6.06
CA ALA A 12 8.36 -3.14 4.92
C ALA A 12 6.90 -3.13 5.36
N TRP A 13 6.57 -3.88 6.43
CA TRP A 13 5.21 -3.89 6.94
C TRP A 13 4.84 -2.52 7.54
N LYS A 14 5.73 -1.94 8.34
CA LYS A 14 5.47 -0.65 8.99
C LYS A 14 5.22 0.45 7.96
N GLU A 15 6.03 0.50 6.91
CA GLU A 15 5.87 1.49 5.84
C GLU A 15 4.59 1.23 5.03
N GLY A 16 4.30 -0.04 4.74
CA GLY A 16 3.06 -0.40 4.07
C GLY A 16 1.84 -0.03 4.89
N HIS A 17 1.90 -0.23 6.19
CA HIS A 17 0.80 0.12 7.09
C HIS A 17 0.54 1.62 7.13
N LYS A 18 1.60 2.44 7.12
CA LYS A 18 1.45 3.89 7.04
C LYS A 18 0.72 4.27 5.75
N LEU A 19 1.07 3.62 4.64
CA LEU A 19 0.40 3.86 3.38
C LEU A 19 -1.09 3.49 3.46
N VAL A 20 -1.42 2.37 4.11
CA VAL A 20 -2.81 1.98 4.32
C VAL A 20 -3.58 3.10 5.02
N LEU A 21 -3.03 3.61 6.11
CA LEU A 21 -3.69 4.67 6.88
C LEU A 21 -3.84 5.94 6.05
N ASN A 22 -2.84 6.30 5.27
CA ASN A 22 -2.89 7.46 4.39
C ASN A 22 -3.97 7.32 3.32
N ILE A 23 -4.08 6.15 2.72
CA ILE A 23 -5.09 5.91 1.69
C ILE A 23 -6.50 5.96 2.27
N TYR A 24 -6.70 5.40 3.47
CA TYR A 24 -8.01 5.49 4.12
C TYR A 24 -8.39 6.94 4.41
N GLU A 25 -7.43 7.75 4.87
CA GLU A 25 -7.67 9.16 5.12
C GLU A 25 -8.01 9.92 3.84
N ILE A 26 -7.19 9.75 2.80
CA ILE A 26 -7.38 10.42 1.51
C ILE A 26 -8.72 10.05 0.91
N THR A 27 -9.07 8.77 0.91
CA THR A 27 -10.30 8.30 0.27
C THR A 27 -11.57 8.66 1.04
N ASN A 28 -11.45 9.03 2.32
CA ASN A 28 -12.59 9.56 3.07
C ASN A 28 -13.16 10.83 2.43
N HIS A 29 -12.34 11.57 1.68
CA HIS A 29 -12.75 12.81 1.03
C HIS A 29 -13.15 12.64 -0.43
N PHE A 30 -13.15 11.40 -0.91
CA PHE A 30 -13.54 11.12 -2.30
C PHE A 30 -15.04 11.27 -2.47
N PRO A 31 -15.51 11.59 -3.69
CA PRO A 31 -16.95 11.64 -3.97
C PRO A 31 -17.62 10.31 -3.68
N SER A 32 -18.85 10.35 -3.17
CA SER A 32 -19.60 9.14 -2.85
C SER A 32 -19.81 8.22 -4.06
N LYS A 33 -19.79 8.78 -5.27
CA LYS A 33 -19.90 7.96 -6.49
C LYS A 33 -18.73 6.99 -6.67
N GLU A 34 -17.61 7.23 -5.96
CA GLU A 34 -16.43 6.37 -6.03
C GLU A 34 -16.39 5.29 -4.94
N THR A 35 -17.41 5.23 -4.08
CA THR A 35 -17.42 4.28 -2.96
C THR A 35 -17.17 2.84 -3.43
N PHE A 36 -17.81 2.41 -4.50
CA PHE A 36 -17.62 1.07 -5.05
C PHE A 36 -16.69 1.04 -6.25
N GLY A 37 -16.04 2.14 -6.54
CA GLY A 37 -15.08 2.25 -7.62
C GLY A 37 -13.69 2.47 -7.07
N LEU A 38 -13.13 3.66 -7.32
CA LEU A 38 -11.74 3.98 -6.99
C LEU A 38 -11.45 3.86 -5.50
N THR A 39 -12.36 4.33 -4.64
CA THR A 39 -12.18 4.23 -3.19
C THR A 39 -11.98 2.78 -2.77
N SER A 40 -12.88 1.90 -3.18
CA SER A 40 -12.81 0.48 -2.84
C SER A 40 -11.54 -0.17 -3.38
N GLN A 41 -11.20 0.11 -4.63
CA GLN A 41 -10.01 -0.46 -5.27
C GLN A 41 -8.73 -0.04 -4.58
N MET A 42 -8.62 1.24 -4.23
CA MET A 42 -7.42 1.75 -3.58
C MET A 42 -7.23 1.15 -2.20
N ARG A 43 -8.31 1.03 -1.43
CA ARG A 43 -8.24 0.43 -0.09
C ARG A 43 -7.85 -1.04 -0.15
N ARG A 44 -8.42 -1.80 -1.07
CA ARG A 44 -8.04 -3.20 -1.26
C ARG A 44 -6.58 -3.34 -1.66
N CYS A 45 -6.14 -2.47 -2.54
CA CYS A 45 -4.78 -2.52 -3.07
C CYS A 45 -3.75 -2.33 -1.97
N VAL A 46 -3.90 -1.30 -1.13
CA VAL A 46 -2.92 -1.04 -0.08
C VAL A 46 -2.96 -2.11 1.01
N VAL A 47 -4.14 -2.63 1.35
CA VAL A 47 -4.25 -3.72 2.32
C VAL A 47 -3.54 -4.97 1.77
N SER A 48 -3.60 -5.19 0.46
CA SER A 48 -2.90 -6.31 -0.18
C SER A 48 -1.38 -6.22 0.03
N ILE A 49 -0.81 -5.01 0.06
CA ILE A 49 0.63 -4.84 0.30
C ILE A 49 1.01 -5.43 1.66
N THR A 50 0.36 -4.98 2.71
CA THR A 50 0.69 -5.42 4.08
C THR A 50 0.30 -6.87 4.31
N SER A 51 -0.80 -7.32 3.73
CA SER A 51 -1.23 -8.72 3.85
C SER A 51 -0.21 -9.65 3.22
N ASN A 52 0.33 -9.32 2.06
CA ASN A 52 1.33 -10.16 1.39
C ASN A 52 2.67 -10.13 2.13
N VAL A 53 3.05 -9.00 2.72
CA VAL A 53 4.25 -8.93 3.56
C VAL A 53 4.09 -9.85 4.76
N ALA A 54 2.95 -9.80 5.44
CA ALA A 54 2.67 -10.64 6.59
C ALA A 54 2.68 -12.13 6.21
N GLU A 55 2.01 -12.48 5.11
CA GLU A 55 2.00 -13.87 4.63
C GLU A 55 3.39 -14.35 4.27
N GLY A 56 4.18 -13.53 3.57
CA GLY A 56 5.54 -13.89 3.22
C GLY A 56 6.41 -14.16 4.43
N PHE A 57 6.25 -13.34 5.47
CA PHE A 57 6.98 -13.54 6.72
C PHE A 57 6.66 -14.90 7.35
N SER A 58 5.41 -15.34 7.25
CA SER A 58 4.96 -16.60 7.86
C SER A 58 5.40 -17.86 7.08
N ARG A 59 5.84 -17.70 5.83
CA ARG A 59 6.24 -18.84 5.01
C ARG A 59 7.58 -19.40 5.46
N ARG A 60 7.78 -20.70 5.24
CA ARG A 60 9.00 -21.38 5.71
C ARG A 60 10.13 -21.35 4.69
N THR A 61 9.81 -21.40 3.41
CA THR A 61 10.83 -21.46 2.36
C THR A 61 11.10 -20.10 1.78
N THR A 62 12.33 -19.87 1.33
CA THR A 62 12.70 -18.65 0.63
C THR A 62 11.88 -18.47 -0.64
N LYS A 63 11.64 -19.54 -1.36
CA LYS A 63 10.85 -19.51 -2.60
C LYS A 63 9.45 -18.96 -2.33
N ASP A 64 8.78 -19.45 -1.28
CA ASP A 64 7.44 -19.00 -0.93
C ASP A 64 7.45 -17.55 -0.45
N LYS A 65 8.45 -17.17 0.34
CA LYS A 65 8.60 -15.77 0.80
C LYS A 65 8.72 -14.83 -0.37
N ILE A 66 9.56 -15.16 -1.35
CA ILE A 66 9.76 -14.32 -2.53
C ILE A 66 8.45 -14.15 -3.29
N GLN A 67 7.66 -15.21 -3.41
CA GLN A 67 6.38 -15.14 -4.11
C GLN A 67 5.45 -14.11 -3.47
N PHE A 68 5.30 -14.15 -2.15
CA PHE A 68 4.43 -13.20 -1.45
C PHE A 68 4.98 -11.77 -1.48
N TYR A 69 6.29 -11.62 -1.32
CA TYR A 69 6.91 -10.30 -1.38
C TYR A 69 6.80 -9.71 -2.78
N THR A 70 6.86 -10.53 -3.81
CA THR A 70 6.64 -10.09 -5.21
C THR A 70 5.20 -9.59 -5.39
N MET A 71 4.22 -10.29 -4.81
CA MET A 71 2.83 -9.83 -4.87
C MET A 71 2.64 -8.49 -4.13
N ALA A 72 3.32 -8.32 -2.99
CA ALA A 72 3.29 -7.05 -2.28
C ALA A 72 3.85 -5.92 -3.16
N GLN A 73 4.95 -6.17 -3.85
CA GLN A 73 5.57 -5.19 -4.73
C GLN A 73 4.65 -4.80 -5.89
N ARG A 74 3.96 -5.78 -6.46
CA ARG A 74 2.99 -5.52 -7.53
C ARG A 74 1.84 -4.66 -7.04
N SER A 75 1.34 -4.95 -5.84
CA SER A 75 0.26 -4.14 -5.24
C SER A 75 0.73 -2.72 -4.95
N LEU A 76 1.99 -2.55 -4.53
CA LEU A 76 2.56 -1.22 -4.33
C LEU A 76 2.58 -0.42 -5.63
N THR A 77 3.04 -1.03 -6.72
CA THR A 77 3.08 -0.39 -8.03
C THR A 77 1.67 0.02 -8.48
N GLU A 78 0.69 -0.87 -8.29
CA GLU A 78 -0.69 -0.57 -8.63
C GLU A 78 -1.21 0.62 -7.80
N SER A 79 -0.89 0.65 -6.50
CA SER A 79 -1.27 1.76 -5.63
C SER A 79 -0.70 3.08 -6.10
N GLN A 80 0.55 3.08 -6.53
CA GLN A 80 1.20 4.28 -7.05
C GLN A 80 0.49 4.79 -8.31
N ASN A 81 0.11 3.87 -9.21
CA ASN A 81 -0.66 4.24 -10.39
C ASN A 81 -2.02 4.85 -10.01
N GLN A 82 -2.71 4.24 -9.05
CA GLN A 82 -4.00 4.75 -8.59
C GLN A 82 -3.88 6.15 -8.00
N LEU A 83 -2.79 6.43 -7.28
CA LEU A 83 -2.54 7.77 -6.74
C LEU A 83 -2.34 8.80 -7.84
N LEU A 84 -1.65 8.44 -8.91
CA LEU A 84 -1.50 9.32 -10.05
C LEU A 84 -2.86 9.62 -10.70
N ILE A 85 -3.72 8.62 -10.79
CA ILE A 85 -5.08 8.81 -11.31
C ILE A 85 -5.86 9.77 -10.43
N THR A 86 -5.81 9.59 -9.10
CA THR A 86 -6.55 10.46 -8.18
C THR A 86 -6.08 11.90 -8.25
N ARG A 87 -4.78 12.11 -8.44
CA ARG A 87 -4.22 13.44 -8.64
C ARG A 87 -4.78 14.06 -9.92
N ASP A 88 -4.75 13.31 -11.00
CA ASP A 88 -5.08 13.83 -12.33
C ASP A 88 -6.58 14.06 -12.52
N VAL A 89 -7.43 13.29 -11.82
CA VAL A 89 -8.88 13.55 -11.83
C VAL A 89 -9.28 14.60 -10.79
N GLY A 90 -8.33 15.08 -9.99
CA GLY A 90 -8.55 16.20 -9.08
C GLY A 90 -9.11 15.83 -7.71
N TYR A 91 -9.04 14.56 -7.30
CA TYR A 91 -9.56 14.14 -6.01
C TYR A 91 -8.61 14.42 -4.85
N ILE A 92 -7.32 14.61 -5.13
CA ILE A 92 -6.33 14.96 -4.12
C ILE A 92 -5.44 16.08 -4.65
N LYS A 93 -4.89 16.89 -3.70
CA LYS A 93 -3.94 17.94 -4.02
C LYS A 93 -2.52 17.41 -3.90
N MET A 94 -1.56 18.06 -4.57
CA MET A 94 -0.15 17.63 -4.55
C MET A 94 0.41 17.48 -3.14
N LYS A 95 0.02 18.34 -2.21
CA LYS A 95 0.51 18.22 -0.83
C LYS A 95 0.08 16.92 -0.15
N GLY A 96 -0.96 16.26 -0.66
CA GLY A 96 -1.38 14.96 -0.16
C GLY A 96 -0.37 13.85 -0.46
N PHE A 97 0.59 14.10 -1.34
CA PHE A 97 1.64 13.16 -1.68
C PHE A 97 2.88 13.24 -0.80
N LYS A 98 2.92 14.16 0.15
CA LYS A 98 4.13 14.38 0.97
C LYS A 98 4.69 13.13 1.62
N ASN A 99 3.80 12.27 2.08
CA ASN A 99 4.19 11.07 2.81
C ASN A 99 4.17 9.82 1.95
N LEU A 100 4.09 9.99 0.65
CA LEU A 100 4.02 8.86 -0.27
C LEU A 100 5.42 8.52 -0.79
N PRO A 101 5.65 7.26 -1.20
CA PRO A 101 6.98 6.83 -1.63
C PRO A 101 7.30 7.34 -3.03
N HIS A 102 7.55 8.64 -3.17
CA HIS A 102 7.82 9.30 -4.46
C HIS A 102 8.96 8.66 -5.24
N ARG A 103 9.96 8.15 -4.54
CA ARG A 103 11.12 7.53 -5.19
C ARG A 103 10.74 6.35 -6.07
N GLN A 104 9.63 5.73 -5.75
CA GLN A 104 9.16 4.55 -6.48
C GLN A 104 8.26 4.90 -7.65
N LEU A 105 7.95 6.18 -7.81
CA LEU A 105 7.11 6.66 -8.90
C LEU A 105 7.93 7.02 -10.14
N SER A 106 9.24 7.06 -10.01
CA SER A 106 10.12 7.38 -11.13
C SER A 106 10.44 6.16 -11.97
#